data_54dc5ad609b74a133b8691288f5ed900
#
_entry.id   54dc5ad609b74a133b8691288f5ed900
#
_cell.length_a   1.000
_cell.length_b   1.000
_cell.length_c   1.000
_cell.angle_alpha   90.00
_cell.angle_beta   90.00
_cell.angle_gamma   90.00
#
_symmetry.space_group_name_H-M   'P 1'
#
loop_
_entity.id
_entity.type
_entity.pdbx_description
1 polymer ?
#
loop_
_entity_poly.entity_id
_entity_poly.type
_entity_poly.pdbx_seq_one_letter_code
_entity_poly.pdbx_strand_id
1 'polypeptide(L)'
;TDDDTDRVHLRRTIKNINRKAQIVYERKDGTIDERPEELPFDINQDVIELSDADYAIWYMDAMENYKKYDGKVVKFLALVYNPDKLRKGVMVPGRFAMTCCIEDVTFIGFKCKYEDESSIPHKSWITITARVHVEFAREYKGKGPVLYPTSITPAEKPEDELVYFS
;
A
#
# COMPACT_ATOMS: atom_id res chain seq x y z
N THR A 1 18.81 11.20 -9.69
CA THR A 1 18.30 10.49 -10.85
C THR A 1 17.55 11.45 -11.77
N ASP A 2 17.33 11.02 -13.00
CA ASP A 2 16.54 11.83 -13.93
C ASP A 2 15.15 12.07 -13.40
N ASP A 3 14.58 11.09 -12.72
CA ASP A 3 13.31 11.23 -12.07
C ASP A 3 13.34 12.33 -11.04
N ASP A 4 14.41 12.43 -10.27
CA ASP A 4 14.55 13.48 -9.28
C ASP A 4 14.64 14.86 -9.93
N THR A 5 15.33 14.93 -11.06
CA THR A 5 15.44 16.20 -11.80
C THR A 5 14.08 16.64 -12.31
N ASP A 6 13.31 15.71 -12.88
CA ASP A 6 11.96 16.01 -13.33
C ASP A 6 11.05 16.35 -12.17
N ARG A 7 11.21 15.67 -11.04
CA ARG A 7 10.40 15.89 -9.86
C ARG A 7 10.68 17.23 -9.20
N VAL A 8 11.84 17.80 -9.40
CA VAL A 8 12.12 19.15 -8.94
C VAL A 8 11.14 20.15 -9.56
N HIS A 9 10.68 19.87 -10.77
CA HIS A 9 9.76 20.73 -11.51
C HIS A 9 8.30 20.33 -11.37
N LEU A 10 8.03 19.18 -10.74
CA LEU A 10 6.68 18.64 -10.58
C LEU A 10 6.44 18.34 -9.12
N ARG A 11 5.33 18.84 -8.60
CA ARG A 11 4.88 18.49 -7.27
C ARG A 11 3.70 17.53 -7.36
N ARG A 12 3.86 16.38 -6.73
CA ARG A 12 2.81 15.37 -6.70
C ARG A 12 1.68 15.83 -5.78
N THR A 13 0.47 15.82 -6.31
CA THR A 13 -0.71 16.26 -5.58
C THR A 13 -1.80 15.23 -5.74
N ILE A 14 -2.49 14.91 -4.66
CA ILE A 14 -3.66 14.05 -4.68
C ILE A 14 -4.89 14.93 -4.72
N LYS A 15 -5.75 14.74 -5.71
CA LYS A 15 -7.01 15.46 -5.83
C LYS A 15 -8.17 14.49 -5.83
N ASN A 16 -9.23 14.89 -5.16
CA ASN A 16 -10.50 14.18 -5.21
C ASN A 16 -11.36 14.75 -6.32
N ILE A 17 -11.56 13.97 -7.36
CA ILE A 17 -12.43 14.33 -8.48
C ILE A 17 -13.49 13.25 -8.58
N ASN A 18 -14.75 13.64 -8.48
CA ASN A 18 -15.87 12.68 -8.53
C ASN A 18 -15.70 11.54 -7.52
N ARG A 19 -15.21 11.88 -6.31
CA ARG A 19 -14.95 10.93 -5.22
C ARG A 19 -13.84 9.91 -5.52
N LYS A 20 -13.02 10.18 -6.51
CA LYS A 20 -11.84 9.37 -6.79
C LYS A 20 -10.62 10.23 -6.57
N ALA A 21 -9.68 9.73 -5.78
CA ALA A 21 -8.40 10.38 -5.68
C ALA A 21 -7.64 10.19 -6.99
N GLN A 22 -7.08 11.26 -7.48
CA GLN A 22 -6.21 11.22 -8.64
C GLN A 22 -4.87 11.83 -8.24
N ILE A 23 -3.80 11.23 -8.72
CA ILE A 23 -2.47 11.77 -8.53
C ILE A 23 -2.18 12.62 -9.75
N VAL A 24 -1.93 13.90 -9.52
CA VAL A 24 -1.58 14.84 -10.58
C VAL A 24 -0.23 15.45 -10.26
N TYR A 25 0.44 15.95 -11.28
CA TYR A 25 1.70 16.63 -11.12
C TYR A 25 1.51 18.11 -11.39
N GLU A 26 1.86 18.93 -10.42
CA GLU A 26 1.83 20.37 -10.54
C GLU A 26 3.21 20.83 -11.01
N ARG A 27 3.25 21.53 -12.15
CA ARG A 27 4.50 22.03 -12.67
C ARG A 27 4.92 23.31 -11.97
N LYS A 28 6.19 23.62 -12.13
CA LYS A 28 6.78 24.80 -11.49
C LYS A 28 6.09 26.12 -11.87
N ASP A 29 5.48 26.16 -13.05
CA ASP A 29 4.74 27.33 -13.53
C ASP A 29 3.29 27.38 -13.04
N GLY A 30 2.88 26.42 -12.22
CA GLY A 30 1.53 26.35 -11.69
C GLY A 30 0.56 25.54 -12.54
N THR A 31 0.98 25.08 -13.71
CA THR A 31 0.11 24.21 -14.51
C THR A 31 0.10 22.79 -13.95
N ILE A 32 -0.97 22.07 -14.24
CA ILE A 32 -1.15 20.71 -13.77
C ILE A 32 -1.03 19.74 -14.93
N ASP A 33 -0.23 18.71 -14.73
CA ASP A 33 -0.15 17.61 -15.69
C ASP A 33 -1.25 16.62 -15.37
N GLU A 34 -2.25 16.55 -16.23
CA GLU A 34 -3.44 15.72 -16.04
C GLU A 34 -3.30 14.34 -16.67
N ARG A 35 -2.12 13.98 -17.18
CA ARG A 35 -1.91 12.64 -17.73
C ARG A 35 -2.16 11.61 -16.64
N PRO A 36 -2.84 10.48 -16.97
CA PRO A 36 -2.97 9.41 -16.02
C PRO A 36 -1.59 8.94 -15.56
N GLU A 37 -1.41 8.76 -14.27
CA GLU A 37 -0.17 8.21 -13.75
C GLU A 37 -0.09 6.73 -14.14
N GLU A 38 1.01 6.35 -14.77
CA GLU A 38 1.27 4.98 -15.11
C GLU A 38 1.74 4.23 -13.87
N LEU A 39 1.14 3.07 -13.59
CA LEU A 39 1.53 2.28 -12.43
C LEU A 39 2.89 1.64 -12.70
N PRO A 40 3.77 1.58 -11.69
CA PRO A 40 5.10 0.98 -11.84
C PRO A 40 5.09 -0.55 -11.83
N PHE A 41 3.93 -1.16 -11.75
CA PHE A 41 3.77 -2.62 -11.74
C PHE A 41 2.61 -3.00 -12.66
N ASP A 42 2.64 -4.25 -13.15
CA ASP A 42 1.61 -4.77 -14.05
C ASP A 42 0.53 -5.50 -13.24
N ILE A 43 -0.67 -4.93 -13.22
CA ILE A 43 -1.79 -5.50 -12.46
C ILE A 43 -2.38 -6.74 -13.12
N ASN A 44 -1.96 -7.07 -14.34
CA ASN A 44 -2.44 -8.24 -15.05
C ASN A 44 -1.59 -9.49 -14.79
N GLN A 45 -0.53 -9.38 -14.02
CA GLN A 45 0.28 -10.52 -13.65
C GLN A 45 -0.50 -11.43 -12.70
N ASP A 46 -0.20 -12.73 -12.75
CA ASP A 46 -0.81 -13.70 -11.82
C ASP A 46 -0.55 -13.35 -10.38
N VAL A 47 0.68 -12.91 -10.08
CA VAL A 47 1.07 -12.38 -8.78
C VAL A 47 1.70 -11.02 -9.01
N ILE A 48 1.10 -10.01 -8.42
CA ILE A 48 1.64 -8.64 -8.48
C ILE A 48 2.70 -8.52 -7.39
N GLU A 49 3.97 -8.56 -7.78
CA GLU A 49 5.07 -8.40 -6.85
C GLU A 49 5.34 -6.91 -6.64
N LEU A 50 5.23 -6.48 -5.40
CA LEU A 50 5.40 -5.08 -5.03
C LEU A 50 6.74 -4.91 -4.32
N SER A 51 7.62 -4.14 -4.92
CA SER A 51 8.86 -3.74 -4.26
C SER A 51 8.56 -2.70 -3.19
N ASP A 52 9.56 -2.41 -2.36
CA ASP A 52 9.41 -1.34 -1.36
C ASP A 52 9.09 0.01 -2.02
N ALA A 53 9.62 0.23 -3.22
CA ALA A 53 9.34 1.46 -3.96
C ALA A 53 7.89 1.53 -4.48
N ASP A 54 7.26 0.38 -4.69
CA ASP A 54 5.92 0.31 -5.28
C ASP A 54 4.82 0.21 -4.24
N TYR A 55 5.15 -0.19 -3.03
CA TYR A 55 4.13 -0.53 -2.02
C TYR A 55 3.18 0.63 -1.72
N ALA A 56 3.72 1.82 -1.49
CA ALA A 56 2.88 2.97 -1.14
C ALA A 56 1.99 3.39 -2.31
N ILE A 57 2.50 3.29 -3.53
CA ILE A 57 1.72 3.60 -4.73
C ILE A 57 0.56 2.61 -4.87
N TRP A 58 0.86 1.33 -4.69
CA TRP A 58 -0.18 0.31 -4.70
C TRP A 58 -1.23 0.54 -3.62
N TYR A 59 -0.78 0.84 -2.41
CA TYR A 59 -1.68 1.06 -1.28
C TYR A 59 -2.68 2.18 -1.59
N MET A 60 -2.20 3.30 -2.12
CA MET A 60 -3.06 4.42 -2.47
C MET A 60 -4.03 4.06 -3.59
N ASP A 61 -3.54 3.40 -4.63
CA ASP A 61 -4.37 3.02 -5.76
C ASP A 61 -5.42 1.97 -5.35
N ALA A 62 -5.01 1.01 -4.54
CA ALA A 62 -5.93 -0.01 -4.05
C ALA A 62 -7.00 0.57 -3.11
N MET A 63 -6.67 1.60 -2.35
CA MET A 63 -7.63 2.26 -1.48
C MET A 63 -8.67 3.03 -2.30
N GLU A 64 -8.25 3.72 -3.35
CA GLU A 64 -9.13 4.58 -4.14
C GLU A 64 -9.83 3.82 -5.27
N ASN A 65 -9.15 2.86 -5.86
CA ASN A 65 -9.65 2.10 -7.00
C ASN A 65 -9.71 0.61 -6.68
N TYR A 66 -10.27 0.28 -5.53
CA TYR A 66 -10.20 -1.08 -4.97
C TYR A 66 -10.81 -2.14 -5.87
N LYS A 67 -11.82 -1.78 -6.66
CA LYS A 67 -12.54 -2.76 -7.50
C LYS A 67 -11.64 -3.46 -8.51
N LYS A 68 -10.63 -2.76 -9.03
CA LYS A 68 -9.74 -3.37 -10.03
C LYS A 68 -8.78 -4.39 -9.42
N TYR A 69 -8.64 -4.40 -8.11
CA TYR A 69 -7.78 -5.35 -7.41
C TYR A 69 -8.54 -6.55 -6.86
N ASP A 70 -9.86 -6.55 -6.93
CA ASP A 70 -10.68 -7.65 -6.42
C ASP A 70 -10.30 -8.94 -7.11
N GLY A 71 -9.93 -9.96 -6.32
CA GLY A 71 -9.49 -11.25 -6.84
C GLY A 71 -8.02 -11.31 -7.25
N LYS A 72 -7.31 -10.19 -7.24
CA LYS A 72 -5.89 -10.18 -7.58
C LYS A 72 -5.04 -10.71 -6.43
N VAL A 73 -3.87 -11.24 -6.77
CA VAL A 73 -2.91 -11.74 -5.80
C VAL A 73 -1.72 -10.78 -5.76
N VAL A 74 -1.33 -10.38 -4.56
CA VAL A 74 -0.20 -9.47 -4.36
C VAL A 74 0.84 -10.12 -3.45
N LYS A 75 2.10 -9.76 -3.63
CA LYS A 75 3.20 -10.25 -2.83
C LYS A 75 4.09 -9.08 -2.43
N PHE A 76 4.37 -8.95 -1.14
CA PHE A 76 5.19 -7.84 -0.66
C PHE A 76 5.83 -8.14 0.70
N LEU A 77 6.85 -7.37 1.02
CA LEU A 77 7.50 -7.39 2.33
C LEU A 77 6.69 -6.53 3.28
N ALA A 78 6.37 -7.07 4.45
CA ALA A 78 5.51 -6.40 5.40
C ALA A 78 6.02 -6.51 6.83
N LEU A 79 5.72 -5.47 7.60
CA LEU A 79 5.81 -5.47 9.05
C LEU A 79 4.42 -5.78 9.59
N VAL A 80 4.33 -6.77 10.47
CA VAL A 80 3.03 -7.13 11.06
C VAL A 80 2.73 -6.20 12.23
N TYR A 81 1.65 -5.47 12.12
CA TYR A 81 1.21 -4.57 13.18
C TYR A 81 -0.06 -5.12 13.82
N ASN A 82 0.06 -5.58 15.05
CA ASN A 82 -1.05 -6.17 15.78
C ASN A 82 -0.73 -6.11 17.29
N PRO A 83 -0.61 -4.88 17.85
CA PRO A 83 -0.07 -4.69 19.21
C PRO A 83 -0.96 -5.31 20.28
N ASP A 84 -2.27 -5.23 20.13
CA ASP A 84 -3.21 -5.63 21.17
C ASP A 84 -3.95 -6.91 20.84
N LYS A 85 -3.65 -7.53 19.71
CA LYS A 85 -4.39 -8.67 19.17
C LYS A 85 -5.89 -8.44 19.30
N LEU A 86 -6.30 -7.26 18.83
CA LEU A 86 -7.64 -6.73 19.04
C LEU A 86 -8.75 -7.66 18.57
N ARG A 87 -8.48 -8.45 17.54
CA ARG A 87 -9.47 -9.36 16.99
C ARG A 87 -8.78 -10.64 16.57
N LYS A 88 -9.34 -11.74 17.03
CA LYS A 88 -8.85 -13.04 16.63
C LYS A 88 -9.02 -13.21 15.11
N GLY A 89 -7.97 -13.70 14.46
CA GLY A 89 -8.00 -13.95 13.02
C GLY A 89 -7.78 -12.71 12.17
N VAL A 90 -7.37 -11.59 12.75
CA VAL A 90 -7.12 -10.34 12.01
C VAL A 90 -5.76 -9.77 12.37
N MET A 91 -5.02 -9.37 11.37
CA MET A 91 -3.76 -8.64 11.55
C MET A 91 -3.65 -7.60 10.45
N VAL A 92 -2.67 -6.70 10.55
CA VAL A 92 -2.40 -5.71 9.50
C VAL A 92 -0.95 -5.82 9.08
N PRO A 93 -0.67 -6.51 7.97
CA PRO A 93 0.67 -6.50 7.37
C PRO A 93 0.82 -5.23 6.55
N GLY A 94 1.77 -4.41 6.90
CA GLY A 94 1.94 -3.12 6.23
C GLY A 94 3.33 -2.56 6.36
N ARG A 95 3.46 -1.27 6.17
CA ARG A 95 4.73 -0.57 6.25
C ARG A 95 4.52 0.82 6.84
N PHE A 96 5.52 1.33 7.53
CA PHE A 96 5.54 2.75 7.85
C PHE A 96 5.92 3.54 6.61
N ALA A 97 5.17 4.60 6.34
CA ALA A 97 5.35 5.42 5.15
C ALA A 97 5.56 6.88 5.53
N MET A 98 6.42 7.53 4.78
CA MET A 98 6.72 8.94 4.96
C MET A 98 6.39 9.70 3.69
N THR A 99 5.70 10.84 3.83
CA THR A 99 5.37 11.69 2.69
C THR A 99 6.43 12.74 2.41
N CYS A 100 6.70 13.61 3.37
CA CYS A 100 7.67 14.68 3.17
C CYS A 100 8.74 14.74 4.27
N CYS A 101 8.42 14.33 5.49
CA CYS A 101 9.35 14.42 6.60
C CYS A 101 9.02 13.37 7.66
N ILE A 102 9.94 13.19 8.59
CA ILE A 102 9.79 12.17 9.63
C ILE A 102 8.52 12.37 10.48
N GLU A 103 8.03 13.60 10.56
CA GLU A 103 6.82 13.89 11.32
C GLU A 103 5.56 13.35 10.66
N ASP A 104 5.63 13.06 9.37
CA ASP A 104 4.50 12.53 8.60
C ASP A 104 4.50 11.01 8.48
N VAL A 105 5.30 10.34 9.29
CA VAL A 105 5.36 8.86 9.24
C VAL A 105 4.05 8.29 9.76
N THR A 106 3.46 7.42 8.97
CA THR A 106 2.22 6.73 9.32
C THR A 106 2.29 5.28 8.86
N PHE A 107 1.60 4.41 9.58
CA PHE A 107 1.52 3.01 9.18
C PHE A 107 0.42 2.82 8.15
N ILE A 108 0.76 2.21 7.01
CA ILE A 108 -0.20 1.93 5.96
C ILE A 108 -0.26 0.42 5.71
N GLY A 109 -1.46 -0.11 5.67
CA GLY A 109 -1.70 -1.53 5.46
C GLY A 109 -3.19 -1.81 5.40
N PHE A 110 -3.54 -2.95 4.81
CA PHE A 110 -4.92 -3.37 4.73
C PHE A 110 -5.19 -4.48 5.75
N LYS A 111 -6.45 -4.56 6.16
CA LYS A 111 -6.92 -5.64 7.00
C LYS A 111 -6.62 -6.98 6.35
N CYS A 112 -6.08 -7.90 7.13
CA CYS A 112 -5.75 -9.24 6.67
C CYS A 112 -6.43 -10.25 7.57
N LYS A 113 -7.18 -11.16 6.98
CA LYS A 113 -7.86 -12.24 7.71
C LYS A 113 -7.01 -13.48 7.63
N TYR A 114 -6.51 -13.94 8.77
CA TYR A 114 -5.63 -15.09 8.85
C TYR A 114 -5.89 -15.84 10.16
N GLU A 115 -6.33 -17.09 10.05
CA GLU A 115 -6.73 -17.87 11.23
C GLU A 115 -5.60 -18.06 12.22
N ASP A 116 -4.38 -18.24 11.73
CA ASP A 116 -3.20 -18.46 12.57
C ASP A 116 -2.45 -17.16 12.89
N GLU A 117 -3.15 -16.02 12.89
CA GLU A 117 -2.51 -14.71 13.14
C GLU A 117 -1.75 -14.67 14.47
N SER A 118 -2.20 -15.46 15.45
CA SER A 118 -1.53 -15.52 16.75
C SER A 118 -0.12 -16.13 16.68
N SER A 119 0.19 -16.87 15.62
CA SER A 119 1.50 -17.42 15.39
C SER A 119 2.48 -16.37 14.84
N ILE A 120 1.98 -15.22 14.43
CA ILE A 120 2.78 -14.14 13.86
C ILE A 120 2.97 -13.07 14.93
N PRO A 121 4.19 -12.90 15.46
CA PRO A 121 4.40 -11.88 16.50
C PRO A 121 4.20 -10.47 15.99
N HIS A 122 3.69 -9.59 16.86
CA HIS A 122 3.64 -8.17 16.58
C HIS A 122 5.05 -7.66 16.27
N LYS A 123 5.16 -6.84 15.22
CA LYS A 123 6.42 -6.25 14.72
C LYS A 123 7.36 -7.25 14.08
N SER A 124 6.87 -8.44 13.71
CA SER A 124 7.68 -9.34 12.90
C SER A 124 7.66 -8.94 11.44
N TRP A 125 8.74 -9.25 10.74
CA TRP A 125 8.86 -9.02 9.30
C TRP A 125 8.54 -10.29 8.55
N ILE A 126 7.70 -10.18 7.54
CA ILE A 126 7.25 -11.31 6.73
C ILE A 126 7.23 -10.94 5.25
N THR A 127 7.34 -11.96 4.40
CA THR A 127 6.93 -11.84 3.01
C THR A 127 5.58 -12.49 2.89
N ILE A 128 4.59 -11.73 2.46
CA ILE A 128 3.21 -12.20 2.36
C ILE A 128 2.77 -12.22 0.90
N THR A 129 2.12 -13.31 0.54
CA THR A 129 1.38 -13.42 -0.72
C THR A 129 -0.07 -13.59 -0.34
N ALA A 130 -0.92 -12.72 -0.84
CA ALA A 130 -2.32 -12.70 -0.44
C ALA A 130 -3.23 -12.36 -1.61
N ARG A 131 -4.42 -12.94 -1.58
CA ARG A 131 -5.49 -12.58 -2.50
C ARG A 131 -6.27 -11.42 -1.93
N VAL A 132 -6.57 -10.46 -2.77
CA VAL A 132 -7.36 -9.30 -2.40
C VAL A 132 -8.83 -9.60 -2.63
N HIS A 133 -9.65 -9.37 -1.62
CA HIS A 133 -11.10 -9.39 -1.74
C HIS A 133 -11.65 -8.04 -1.36
N VAL A 134 -12.55 -7.52 -2.17
CA VAL A 134 -13.25 -6.28 -1.85
C VAL A 134 -14.48 -6.63 -1.04
N GLU A 135 -14.48 -6.19 0.21
CA GLU A 135 -15.61 -6.46 1.09
C GLU A 135 -15.78 -5.32 2.08
N PHE A 136 -16.92 -5.29 2.73
CA PHE A 136 -17.17 -4.32 3.80
C PHE A 136 -16.25 -4.62 4.97
N ALA A 137 -15.62 -3.58 5.49
CA ALA A 137 -14.84 -3.69 6.71
C ALA A 137 -15.20 -2.50 7.61
N ARG A 138 -15.48 -2.81 8.86
CA ARG A 138 -15.86 -1.77 9.83
C ARG A 138 -14.75 -0.74 9.97
N GLU A 139 -13.52 -1.18 9.91
CA GLU A 139 -12.34 -0.32 10.01
C GLU A 139 -12.28 0.72 8.90
N TYR A 140 -12.83 0.38 7.72
CA TYR A 140 -12.87 1.30 6.58
C TYR A 140 -14.14 2.12 6.53
N LYS A 141 -15.14 1.77 7.34
CA LYS A 141 -16.49 2.35 7.28
C LYS A 141 -17.11 2.22 5.89
N GLY A 142 -16.81 1.14 5.21
CA GLY A 142 -17.26 0.88 3.85
C GLY A 142 -16.54 -0.30 3.24
N LYS A 143 -16.61 -0.40 1.93
CA LYS A 143 -15.90 -1.44 1.19
C LYS A 143 -14.46 -1.06 0.94
N GLY A 144 -13.59 -2.04 0.96
CA GLY A 144 -12.19 -1.86 0.65
C GLY A 144 -11.47 -3.19 0.54
N PRO A 145 -10.17 -3.14 0.26
CA PRO A 145 -9.37 -4.36 0.13
C PRO A 145 -9.20 -5.06 1.46
N VAL A 146 -9.46 -6.36 1.47
CA VAL A 146 -9.16 -7.24 2.59
C VAL A 146 -8.28 -8.36 2.06
N LEU A 147 -7.18 -8.63 2.75
CA LEU A 147 -6.18 -9.59 2.29
C LEU A 147 -6.45 -10.97 2.90
N TYR A 148 -6.35 -11.99 2.05
CA TYR A 148 -6.46 -13.39 2.46
C TYR A 148 -5.15 -14.07 2.07
N PRO A 149 -4.26 -14.35 3.03
CA PRO A 149 -2.93 -14.88 2.70
C PRO A 149 -3.00 -16.27 2.10
N THR A 150 -2.18 -16.48 1.08
CA THR A 150 -1.93 -17.81 0.53
C THR A 150 -0.56 -18.30 0.95
N SER A 151 0.35 -17.40 1.33
CA SER A 151 1.68 -17.76 1.78
C SER A 151 2.23 -16.66 2.69
N ILE A 152 2.80 -17.06 3.81
CA ILE A 152 3.49 -16.16 4.72
C ILE A 152 4.81 -16.81 5.08
N THR A 153 5.92 -16.13 4.83
CA THR A 153 7.25 -16.62 5.21
C THR A 153 7.97 -15.57 6.01
N PRO A 154 8.77 -15.97 7.00
CA PRO A 154 9.60 -15.02 7.74
C PRO A 154 10.54 -14.27 6.79
N ALA A 155 10.79 -13.00 7.08
CA ALA A 155 11.69 -12.18 6.30
C ALA A 155 12.60 -11.39 7.21
N GLU A 156 13.73 -10.94 6.68
CA GLU A 156 14.62 -10.08 7.41
C GLU A 156 14.12 -8.64 7.35
N LYS A 157 14.39 -7.89 8.43
CA LYS A 157 14.09 -6.48 8.45
C LYS A 157 14.89 -5.79 7.33
N PRO A 158 14.25 -4.99 6.48
CA PRO A 158 14.98 -4.29 5.42
C PRO A 158 15.87 -3.21 6.00
N GLU A 159 16.89 -2.83 5.24
CA GLU A 159 17.80 -1.77 5.63
C GLU A 159 17.07 -0.46 5.85
N ASP A 160 16.15 -0.11 4.93
CA ASP A 160 15.25 1.01 5.10
C ASP A 160 13.86 0.49 5.45
N GLU A 161 13.42 0.74 6.67
CA GLU A 161 12.12 0.27 7.13
C GLU A 161 10.96 1.08 6.56
N LEU A 162 11.25 2.27 6.05
CA LEU A 162 10.22 3.15 5.52
C LEU A 162 9.96 2.90 4.04
N VAL A 163 8.73 3.14 3.64
CA VAL A 163 8.38 3.29 2.23
C VAL A 163 7.96 4.74 2.01
N TYR A 164 7.90 5.15 0.76
CA TYR A 164 7.69 6.55 0.42
C TYR A 164 6.59 6.68 -0.62
N PHE A 165 5.78 7.73 -0.48
CA PHE A 165 4.70 8.01 -1.42
C PHE A 165 5.19 8.63 -2.73
N SER A 166 6.39 9.10 -2.76
CA SER A 166 6.93 9.74 -3.97
C SER A 166 8.37 9.37 -4.24
#